data_bfcb43b8a4e563eb130e59fad9e37dd1
#
_entry.id   bfcb43b8a4e563eb130e59fad9e37dd1
#
_cell.length_a   1.000
_cell.length_b   1.000
_cell.length_c   1.000
_cell.angle_alpha   90.00
_cell.angle_beta   90.00
_cell.angle_gamma   90.00
#
_symmetry.space_group_name_H-M   'P 1'
#
loop_
_entity.id
_entity.type
_entity.pdbx_description
1 polymer ?
#
loop_
_entity_poly.entity_id
_entity_poly.type
_entity_poly.pdbx_seq_one_letter_code
_entity_poly.pdbx_strand_id
1 'polypeptide(L)'
;MALTIGIVGLPNVGKSTLFNALTKNNVLAANYPFATIEPNVGVVNLPDPRLTKLAEIFGSEKILPAPVSFVDIAGIVRGASTGEGLGNKFLSHIREADAIAQVVRAFADEDIIHVDGKVDAKSDIGTINTELIFADLETLEKSRSRYEKEVKGKKLDAEVLDTVDAAIAALNRGEPLSSTTIDLTLLKELGLLTAKPIIYVFNVDEAILTNPARRAELAALVAPAEAVFLDAKVESELVDLAPAEAAELLASMGQTESGLDQLARIGFKNLGLQTYLTAGPKEARAWTIRQGWTAPQAAGVIHTDFQRGFIKAEIVSFDDLVSNGSMVAAKAAGKVRMEGKEYVMRDGDVVEFRFNV
;
A
#
# COMPACT_ATOMS: atom_id res chain seq x y z
N MET A 1 -5.02 8.17 9.91
CA MET A 1 -3.77 7.41 10.06
C MET A 1 -3.22 7.17 8.67
N ALA A 2 -1.95 7.47 8.43
CA ALA A 2 -1.29 7.10 7.18
C ALA A 2 -1.25 5.57 7.11
N LEU A 3 -1.64 5.02 5.96
CA LEU A 3 -1.58 3.58 5.73
C LEU A 3 -0.14 3.20 5.37
N THR A 4 0.34 2.09 5.93
CA THR A 4 1.74 1.69 5.85
C THR A 4 1.91 0.35 5.17
N ILE A 5 2.94 0.25 4.32
CA ILE A 5 3.36 -0.99 3.67
C ILE A 5 4.68 -1.42 4.30
N GLY A 6 4.69 -2.59 4.90
CA GLY A 6 5.90 -3.17 5.48
C GLY A 6 6.76 -3.85 4.41
N ILE A 7 8.02 -3.44 4.27
CA ILE A 7 8.95 -4.09 3.34
C ILE A 7 9.64 -5.24 4.06
N VAL A 8 9.48 -6.44 3.54
CA VAL A 8 10.07 -7.67 4.06
C VAL A 8 10.92 -8.36 3.01
N GLY A 9 11.84 -9.21 3.41
CA GLY A 9 12.65 -10.00 2.49
C GLY A 9 13.76 -10.74 3.24
N LEU A 10 14.31 -11.76 2.59
CA LEU A 10 15.50 -12.46 3.08
C LEU A 10 16.73 -11.52 3.07
N PRO A 11 17.80 -11.84 3.77
CA PRO A 11 19.05 -11.09 3.67
C PRO A 11 19.57 -11.06 2.22
N ASN A 12 20.20 -9.94 1.85
CA ASN A 12 20.87 -9.76 0.55
C ASN A 12 19.96 -9.81 -0.69
N VAL A 13 18.65 -9.58 -0.55
CA VAL A 13 17.71 -9.49 -1.68
C VAL A 13 17.61 -8.08 -2.30
N GLY A 14 18.37 -7.09 -1.76
CA GLY A 14 18.30 -5.69 -2.19
C GLY A 14 17.32 -4.84 -1.41
N LYS A 15 16.76 -5.34 -0.29
CA LYS A 15 15.80 -4.63 0.55
C LYS A 15 16.31 -3.26 1.02
N SER A 16 17.54 -3.20 1.55
CA SER A 16 18.13 -1.94 2.03
C SER A 16 18.41 -0.96 0.89
N THR A 17 18.80 -1.43 -0.29
CA THR A 17 18.98 -0.58 -1.48
C THR A 17 17.66 0.04 -1.89
N LEU A 18 16.60 -0.76 -1.96
CA LEU A 18 15.24 -0.31 -2.26
C LEU A 18 14.75 0.70 -1.20
N PHE A 19 14.97 0.41 0.07
CA PHE A 19 14.57 1.31 1.14
C PHE A 19 15.34 2.64 1.13
N ASN A 20 16.62 2.62 0.77
CA ASN A 20 17.41 3.84 0.59
C ASN A 20 16.86 4.70 -0.57
N ALA A 21 16.43 4.09 -1.68
CA ALA A 21 15.78 4.81 -2.77
C ALA A 21 14.46 5.46 -2.29
N LEU A 22 13.66 4.74 -1.49
CA LEU A 22 12.44 5.27 -0.88
C LEU A 22 12.71 6.44 0.08
N THR A 23 13.76 6.36 0.90
CA THR A 23 14.09 7.41 1.89
C THR A 23 14.75 8.64 1.27
N LYS A 24 15.48 8.51 0.16
CA LYS A 24 15.96 9.65 -0.62
C LYS A 24 14.78 10.49 -1.12
N ASN A 25 13.68 9.88 -1.53
CA ASN A 25 12.44 10.56 -1.88
C ASN A 25 11.82 11.36 -0.73
N ASN A 26 12.09 11.00 0.54
CA ASN A 26 11.60 11.74 1.72
C ASN A 26 12.14 13.18 1.83
N VAL A 27 13.33 13.45 1.32
CA VAL A 27 13.89 14.83 1.32
C VAL A 27 13.01 15.77 0.51
N LEU A 28 12.35 15.27 -0.53
CA LEU A 28 11.34 15.98 -1.31
C LEU A 28 9.98 16.06 -0.60
N ALA A 29 9.67 15.08 0.23
CA ALA A 29 8.42 15.01 1.00
C ALA A 29 8.44 15.85 2.31
N ALA A 30 9.60 16.30 2.79
CA ALA A 30 9.76 17.13 4.00
C ALA A 30 9.02 18.50 3.95
N ASN A 31 8.47 18.87 2.80
CA ASN A 31 7.62 20.05 2.64
C ASN A 31 6.13 19.83 3.02
N TYR A 32 5.77 18.64 3.49
CA TYR A 32 4.41 18.39 3.97
C TYR A 32 4.26 18.87 5.42
N PRO A 33 3.33 19.80 5.71
CA PRO A 33 2.99 20.13 7.09
C PRO A 33 2.45 18.88 7.78
N PHE A 34 3.04 18.51 8.94
CA PHE A 34 2.74 17.34 9.77
C PHE A 34 3.45 16.01 9.44
N ALA A 35 4.42 15.96 8.52
CA ALA A 35 5.27 14.79 8.37
C ALA A 35 6.33 14.76 9.49
N THR A 36 6.10 13.98 10.53
CA THR A 36 7.16 13.54 11.45
C THR A 36 7.99 12.51 10.69
N ILE A 37 9.28 12.79 10.45
CA ILE A 37 10.20 11.82 9.86
C ILE A 37 10.53 10.81 10.97
N GLU A 38 9.82 9.68 10.96
CA GLU A 38 10.19 8.56 11.83
C GLU A 38 11.37 7.80 11.20
N PRO A 39 12.37 7.37 12.01
CA PRO A 39 13.42 6.53 11.48
C PRO A 39 12.81 5.24 10.91
N ASN A 40 13.31 4.81 9.75
CA ASN A 40 12.85 3.64 8.99
C ASN A 40 11.47 3.77 8.30
N VAL A 41 11.00 4.99 8.00
CA VAL A 41 9.83 5.24 7.15
C VAL A 41 10.26 5.93 5.87
N GLY A 42 9.91 5.35 4.72
CA GLY A 42 10.03 5.94 3.39
C GLY A 42 8.66 6.39 2.90
N VAL A 43 8.58 7.51 2.19
CA VAL A 43 7.32 8.01 1.63
C VAL A 43 7.47 8.17 0.13
N VAL A 44 6.53 7.60 -0.63
CA VAL A 44 6.41 7.79 -2.07
C VAL A 44 5.13 8.55 -2.36
N ASN A 45 5.23 9.57 -3.18
CA ASN A 45 4.08 10.30 -3.66
C ASN A 45 3.40 9.51 -4.78
N LEU A 46 2.11 9.23 -4.64
CA LEU A 46 1.35 8.57 -5.69
C LEU A 46 1.21 9.50 -6.89
N PRO A 47 1.77 9.16 -8.08
CA PRO A 47 1.62 10.00 -9.25
C PRO A 47 0.14 10.16 -9.63
N ASP A 48 -0.32 11.40 -9.74
CA ASP A 48 -1.70 11.69 -10.12
C ASP A 48 -1.73 12.85 -11.14
N PRO A 49 -1.85 12.55 -12.44
CA PRO A 49 -1.86 13.57 -13.50
C PRO A 49 -3.05 14.52 -13.41
N ARG A 50 -4.12 14.14 -12.68
CA ARG A 50 -5.30 14.98 -12.47
C ARG A 50 -4.95 16.25 -11.70
N LEU A 51 -3.98 16.20 -10.78
CA LEU A 51 -3.57 17.35 -9.99
C LEU A 51 -2.94 18.47 -10.83
N THR A 52 -2.16 18.11 -11.86
CA THR A 52 -1.57 19.09 -12.78
C THR A 52 -2.67 19.84 -13.53
N LYS A 53 -3.69 19.10 -14.01
CA LYS A 53 -4.83 19.73 -14.69
C LYS A 53 -5.65 20.63 -13.77
N LEU A 54 -5.86 20.22 -12.52
CA LEU A 54 -6.54 21.05 -11.53
C LEU A 54 -5.72 22.31 -11.20
N ALA A 55 -4.40 22.17 -11.05
CA ALA A 55 -3.53 23.32 -10.80
C ALA A 55 -3.59 24.36 -11.94
N GLU A 56 -3.65 23.89 -13.19
CA GLU A 56 -3.85 24.78 -14.35
C GLU A 56 -5.20 25.52 -14.29
N ILE A 57 -6.30 24.80 -13.98
CA ILE A 57 -7.66 25.38 -13.93
C ILE A 57 -7.82 26.40 -12.78
N PHE A 58 -7.24 26.12 -11.62
CA PHE A 58 -7.41 26.94 -10.42
C PHE A 58 -6.26 27.94 -10.19
N GLY A 59 -5.19 27.89 -10.98
CA GLY A 59 -3.98 28.69 -10.79
C GLY A 59 -3.26 28.32 -9.48
N SER A 60 -3.21 27.03 -9.14
CA SER A 60 -2.65 26.58 -7.86
C SER A 60 -1.13 26.76 -7.81
N GLU A 61 -0.62 27.31 -6.71
CA GLU A 61 0.82 27.49 -6.49
C GLU A 61 1.56 26.18 -6.21
N LYS A 62 0.86 25.18 -5.64
CA LYS A 62 1.45 23.89 -5.21
C LYS A 62 0.59 22.72 -5.65
N ILE A 63 1.27 21.62 -5.94
CA ILE A 63 0.66 20.31 -6.23
C ILE A 63 1.07 19.34 -5.13
N LEU A 64 0.10 18.74 -4.45
CA LEU A 64 0.30 17.83 -3.33
C LEU A 64 -0.35 16.48 -3.60
N PRO A 65 0.41 15.48 -4.12
CA PRO A 65 -0.09 14.13 -4.34
C PRO A 65 -0.40 13.39 -3.03
N ALA A 66 -1.12 12.28 -3.11
CA ALA A 66 -1.35 11.41 -1.97
C ALA A 66 -0.07 10.65 -1.61
N PRO A 67 0.38 10.65 -0.34
CA PRO A 67 1.55 9.90 0.09
C PRO A 67 1.19 8.43 0.39
N VAL A 68 2.13 7.52 0.09
CA VAL A 68 2.14 6.13 0.53
C VAL A 68 3.38 5.92 1.39
N SER A 69 3.19 5.42 2.61
CA SER A 69 4.27 5.20 3.56
C SER A 69 4.77 3.76 3.51
N PHE A 70 6.08 3.59 3.47
CA PHE A 70 6.77 2.30 3.53
C PHE A 70 7.60 2.23 4.80
N VAL A 71 7.57 1.09 5.48
CA VAL A 71 8.35 0.86 6.70
C VAL A 71 9.34 -0.26 6.45
N ASP A 72 10.64 0.00 6.73
CA ASP A 72 11.65 -1.05 6.67
C ASP A 72 11.47 -2.00 7.85
N ILE A 73 11.16 -3.24 7.53
CA ILE A 73 11.08 -4.31 8.51
C ILE A 73 12.34 -5.16 8.36
N ALA A 74 13.07 -5.35 9.45
CA ALA A 74 14.32 -6.14 9.44
C ALA A 74 14.14 -7.49 8.75
N GLY A 75 15.19 -7.99 8.08
CA GLY A 75 15.11 -9.23 7.29
C GLY A 75 14.69 -10.46 8.10
N ILE A 76 13.90 -11.32 7.51
CA ILE A 76 13.57 -12.66 8.04
C ILE A 76 14.75 -13.59 7.81
N VAL A 77 15.01 -14.45 8.80
CA VAL A 77 15.77 -15.70 8.65
C VAL A 77 14.88 -16.87 9.01
N ARG A 78 15.14 -18.05 8.47
CA ARG A 78 14.43 -19.29 8.82
C ARG A 78 14.40 -19.49 10.33
N GLY A 79 13.25 -19.88 10.88
CA GLY A 79 13.06 -20.08 12.32
C GLY A 79 12.73 -18.81 13.09
N ALA A 80 12.36 -17.72 12.41
CA ALA A 80 11.98 -16.47 13.06
C ALA A 80 10.72 -16.61 13.91
N SER A 81 9.79 -17.50 13.51
CA SER A 81 8.55 -17.79 14.25
C SER A 81 8.78 -18.63 15.52
N THR A 82 9.86 -19.43 15.57
CA THR A 82 10.17 -20.31 16.71
C THR A 82 11.29 -19.78 17.61
N GLY A 83 11.96 -18.68 17.21
CA GLY A 83 13.11 -18.09 17.91
C GLY A 83 12.72 -17.05 18.96
N GLU A 84 13.43 -17.05 20.09
CA GLU A 84 13.32 -15.99 21.08
C GLU A 84 14.03 -14.69 20.60
N GLY A 85 13.35 -13.54 20.64
CA GLY A 85 13.95 -12.22 20.51
C GLY A 85 13.75 -11.54 19.15
N LEU A 86 14.67 -11.65 18.20
CA LEU A 86 14.64 -10.87 16.94
C LEU A 86 13.48 -11.23 16.02
N GLY A 87 13.08 -12.52 15.95
CA GLY A 87 11.95 -12.97 15.16
C GLY A 87 10.62 -12.38 15.64
N ASN A 88 10.40 -12.32 16.94
CA ASN A 88 9.17 -11.74 17.51
C ASN A 88 9.05 -10.23 17.23
N LYS A 89 10.16 -9.47 17.28
CA LYS A 89 10.16 -8.05 16.90
C LYS A 89 9.81 -7.85 15.42
N PHE A 90 10.36 -8.69 14.57
CA PHE A 90 10.06 -8.68 13.15
C PHE A 90 8.55 -8.90 12.89
N LEU A 91 7.96 -9.95 13.46
CA LEU A 91 6.54 -10.25 13.33
C LEU A 91 5.64 -9.14 13.92
N SER A 92 6.10 -8.49 15.01
CA SER A 92 5.39 -7.32 15.58
C SER A 92 5.33 -6.15 14.59
N HIS A 93 6.43 -5.81 13.92
CA HIS A 93 6.44 -4.74 12.94
C HIS A 93 5.56 -5.05 11.73
N ILE A 94 5.52 -6.33 11.27
CA ILE A 94 4.57 -6.72 10.21
C ILE A 94 3.13 -6.55 10.69
N ARG A 95 2.81 -6.84 11.95
CA ARG A 95 1.45 -6.66 12.50
C ARG A 95 0.98 -5.22 12.44
N GLU A 96 1.88 -4.25 12.61
CA GLU A 96 1.60 -2.82 12.56
C GLU A 96 1.36 -2.30 11.13
N ALA A 97 1.95 -2.95 10.11
CA ALA A 97 1.74 -2.59 8.71
C ALA A 97 0.35 -2.99 8.21
N ASP A 98 -0.21 -2.23 7.26
CA ASP A 98 -1.52 -2.53 6.64
C ASP A 98 -1.39 -3.53 5.47
N ALA A 99 -0.25 -3.54 4.77
CA ALA A 99 0.10 -4.47 3.69
C ALA A 99 1.57 -4.85 3.76
N ILE A 100 1.96 -5.88 3.02
CA ILE A 100 3.32 -6.41 2.96
C ILE A 100 3.85 -6.25 1.53
N ALA A 101 5.05 -5.67 1.38
CA ALA A 101 5.85 -5.71 0.16
C ALA A 101 7.00 -6.71 0.36
N GLN A 102 6.87 -7.89 -0.21
CA GLN A 102 7.89 -8.93 -0.10
C GLN A 102 8.91 -8.79 -1.23
N VAL A 103 10.12 -8.39 -0.88
CA VAL A 103 11.24 -8.27 -1.83
C VAL A 103 11.85 -9.65 -2.06
N VAL A 104 11.90 -10.04 -3.33
CA VAL A 104 12.40 -11.34 -3.80
C VAL A 104 13.55 -11.10 -4.75
N ARG A 105 14.68 -11.74 -4.49
CA ARG A 105 15.84 -11.67 -5.40
C ARG A 105 15.62 -12.57 -6.62
N ALA A 106 15.74 -11.98 -7.80
CA ALA A 106 15.70 -12.72 -9.06
C ALA A 106 16.85 -12.33 -10.02
N PHE A 107 17.80 -11.51 -9.55
CA PHE A 107 19.02 -11.16 -10.28
C PHE A 107 20.18 -12.09 -9.92
N ALA A 108 21.09 -12.30 -10.85
CA ALA A 108 22.35 -13.01 -10.64
C ALA A 108 23.47 -12.00 -10.36
N ASP A 109 24.19 -12.18 -9.26
CA ASP A 109 25.38 -11.39 -8.92
C ASP A 109 26.31 -12.28 -8.10
N GLU A 110 27.51 -12.58 -8.64
CA GLU A 110 28.48 -13.49 -8.02
C GLU A 110 29.11 -12.89 -6.75
N ASP A 111 29.16 -11.58 -6.63
CA ASP A 111 29.72 -10.87 -5.49
C ASP A 111 28.75 -10.82 -4.30
N ILE A 112 27.48 -11.11 -4.50
CA ILE A 112 26.44 -11.08 -3.47
C ILE A 112 26.04 -12.51 -3.08
N ILE A 113 26.49 -12.96 -1.90
CA ILE A 113 26.18 -14.29 -1.39
C ILE A 113 24.68 -14.41 -1.10
N HIS A 114 24.02 -15.45 -1.66
CA HIS A 114 22.66 -15.82 -1.27
C HIS A 114 22.68 -16.64 0.02
N VAL A 115 21.68 -16.45 0.90
CA VAL A 115 21.60 -17.13 2.21
C VAL A 115 21.61 -18.65 2.06
N ASP A 116 20.91 -19.19 1.04
CA ASP A 116 20.85 -20.62 0.74
C ASP A 116 21.87 -21.06 -0.32
N GLY A 117 22.86 -20.21 -0.68
CA GLY A 117 23.92 -20.50 -1.66
C GLY A 117 23.44 -20.53 -3.12
N LYS A 118 22.15 -20.43 -3.41
CA LYS A 118 21.54 -20.40 -4.74
C LYS A 118 20.37 -19.44 -4.76
N VAL A 119 20.28 -18.61 -5.80
CA VAL A 119 19.12 -17.75 -6.02
C VAL A 119 17.95 -18.61 -6.53
N ASP A 120 16.90 -18.70 -5.75
CA ASP A 120 15.67 -19.42 -6.09
C ASP A 120 14.45 -18.66 -5.56
N ALA A 121 13.86 -17.84 -6.41
CA ALA A 121 12.73 -16.99 -6.07
C ALA A 121 11.55 -17.77 -5.44
N LYS A 122 11.28 -18.99 -5.94
CA LYS A 122 10.22 -19.84 -5.41
C LYS A 122 10.50 -20.29 -3.99
N SER A 123 11.75 -20.71 -3.72
CA SER A 123 12.18 -21.10 -2.36
C SER A 123 12.14 -19.92 -1.40
N ASP A 124 12.58 -18.74 -1.84
CA ASP A 124 12.62 -17.53 -1.02
C ASP A 124 11.22 -17.07 -0.62
N ILE A 125 10.28 -17.07 -1.58
CA ILE A 125 8.86 -16.79 -1.33
C ILE A 125 8.29 -17.79 -0.32
N GLY A 126 8.53 -19.08 -0.55
CA GLY A 126 8.05 -20.15 0.33
C GLY A 126 8.57 -20.03 1.76
N THR A 127 9.83 -19.63 1.94
CA THR A 127 10.43 -19.45 3.27
C THR A 127 9.69 -18.37 4.07
N ILE A 128 9.47 -17.19 3.50
CA ILE A 128 8.75 -16.11 4.19
C ILE A 128 7.29 -16.49 4.47
N ASN A 129 6.58 -17.02 3.46
CA ASN A 129 5.19 -17.44 3.63
C ASN A 129 5.04 -18.47 4.75
N THR A 130 5.97 -19.42 4.86
CA THR A 130 5.97 -20.44 5.91
C THR A 130 6.11 -19.83 7.30
N GLU A 131 7.02 -18.86 7.49
CA GLU A 131 7.20 -18.17 8.76
C GLU A 131 5.96 -17.37 9.17
N LEU A 132 5.30 -16.69 8.22
CA LEU A 132 4.05 -15.96 8.48
C LEU A 132 2.91 -16.92 8.84
N ILE A 133 2.81 -18.07 8.14
CA ILE A 133 1.82 -19.12 8.41
C ILE A 133 2.01 -19.67 9.82
N PHE A 134 3.22 -20.01 10.24
CA PHE A 134 3.47 -20.53 11.59
C PHE A 134 3.12 -19.52 12.68
N ALA A 135 3.42 -18.23 12.48
CA ALA A 135 3.07 -17.18 13.42
C ALA A 135 1.53 -17.03 13.57
N ASP A 136 0.80 -17.17 12.47
CA ASP A 136 -0.66 -17.09 12.49
C ASP A 136 -1.29 -18.35 13.09
N LEU A 137 -0.77 -19.55 12.80
CA LEU A 137 -1.19 -20.79 13.44
C LEU A 137 -1.07 -20.71 14.96
N GLU A 138 0.09 -20.25 15.47
CA GLU A 138 0.28 -20.04 16.92
C GLU A 138 -0.76 -19.07 17.51
N THR A 139 -1.03 -17.97 16.81
CA THR A 139 -2.01 -16.96 17.23
C THR A 139 -3.43 -17.52 17.27
N LEU A 140 -3.82 -18.26 16.22
CA LEU A 140 -5.15 -18.89 16.09
C LEU A 140 -5.38 -19.99 17.12
N GLU A 141 -4.40 -20.87 17.33
CA GLU A 141 -4.49 -21.96 18.31
C GLU A 141 -4.65 -21.42 19.73
N LYS A 142 -3.87 -20.41 20.11
CA LYS A 142 -4.03 -19.74 21.40
C LYS A 142 -5.40 -19.09 21.54
N SER A 143 -5.88 -18.42 20.49
CA SER A 143 -7.16 -17.70 20.50
C SER A 143 -8.34 -18.66 20.49
N ARG A 144 -8.23 -19.80 19.81
CA ARG A 144 -9.25 -20.84 19.75
C ARG A 144 -9.70 -21.32 21.12
N SER A 145 -8.73 -21.60 22.01
CA SER A 145 -9.02 -22.04 23.38
C SER A 145 -9.77 -20.99 24.20
N ARG A 146 -9.50 -19.70 23.97
CA ARG A 146 -10.21 -18.58 24.58
C ARG A 146 -11.63 -18.49 24.04
N TYR A 147 -11.79 -18.45 22.72
CA TYR A 147 -13.09 -18.33 22.05
C TYR A 147 -14.02 -19.50 22.36
N GLU A 148 -13.50 -20.72 22.47
CA GLU A 148 -14.30 -21.89 22.88
C GLU A 148 -14.98 -21.66 24.26
N LYS A 149 -14.24 -21.08 25.22
CA LYS A 149 -14.80 -20.75 26.55
C LYS A 149 -15.83 -19.65 26.47
N GLU A 150 -15.59 -18.64 25.63
CA GLU A 150 -16.49 -17.48 25.47
C GLU A 150 -17.80 -17.87 24.75
N VAL A 151 -17.73 -18.74 23.73
CA VAL A 151 -18.90 -19.32 23.06
C VAL A 151 -19.71 -20.19 24.01
N LYS A 152 -19.06 -21.08 24.78
CA LYS A 152 -19.73 -21.86 25.84
C LYS A 152 -20.40 -20.97 26.89
N GLY A 153 -19.80 -19.84 27.21
CA GLY A 153 -20.33 -18.81 28.10
C GLY A 153 -21.38 -17.88 27.46
N LYS A 154 -21.76 -18.11 26.19
CA LYS A 154 -22.69 -17.26 25.40
C LYS A 154 -22.28 -15.80 25.30
N LYS A 155 -20.96 -15.52 25.29
CA LYS A 155 -20.38 -14.19 25.11
C LYS A 155 -20.00 -13.90 23.64
N LEU A 156 -19.80 -14.95 22.84
CA LEU A 156 -19.51 -14.88 21.41
C LEU A 156 -20.37 -15.89 20.64
N ASP A 157 -20.61 -15.61 19.37
CA ASP A 157 -21.32 -16.50 18.46
C ASP A 157 -20.43 -17.69 18.06
N ALA A 158 -21.04 -18.84 17.80
CA ALA A 158 -20.32 -20.05 17.39
C ALA A 158 -19.58 -19.88 16.04
N GLU A 159 -20.07 -19.00 15.17
CA GLU A 159 -19.48 -18.66 13.87
C GLU A 159 -18.00 -18.24 13.97
N VAL A 160 -17.61 -17.61 15.10
CA VAL A 160 -16.19 -17.27 15.35
C VAL A 160 -15.30 -18.50 15.39
N LEU A 161 -15.75 -19.60 16.01
CA LEU A 161 -14.99 -20.85 16.07
C LEU A 161 -14.91 -21.51 14.69
N ASP A 162 -16.01 -21.51 13.94
CA ASP A 162 -16.03 -22.06 12.58
C ASP A 162 -15.04 -21.31 11.69
N THR A 163 -14.98 -19.97 11.83
CA THR A 163 -14.02 -19.12 11.11
C THR A 163 -12.58 -19.43 11.52
N VAL A 164 -12.30 -19.58 12.82
CA VAL A 164 -10.96 -19.96 13.32
C VAL A 164 -10.54 -21.33 12.79
N ASP A 165 -11.42 -22.33 12.84
CA ASP A 165 -11.13 -23.67 12.38
C ASP A 165 -10.90 -23.71 10.86
N ALA A 166 -11.66 -22.95 10.08
CA ALA A 166 -11.45 -22.77 8.65
C ALA A 166 -10.10 -22.11 8.34
N ALA A 167 -9.73 -21.07 9.08
CA ALA A 167 -8.45 -20.40 8.94
C ALA A 167 -7.28 -21.33 9.27
N ILE A 168 -7.33 -22.07 10.37
CA ILE A 168 -6.31 -23.07 10.74
C ILE A 168 -6.19 -24.14 9.65
N ALA A 169 -7.31 -24.63 9.10
CA ALA A 169 -7.31 -25.62 8.05
C ALA A 169 -6.64 -25.11 6.76
N ALA A 170 -6.88 -23.85 6.37
CA ALA A 170 -6.22 -23.23 5.22
C ALA A 170 -4.71 -23.09 5.43
N LEU A 171 -4.28 -22.58 6.58
CA LEU A 171 -2.87 -22.43 6.91
C LEU A 171 -2.12 -23.77 6.97
N ASN A 172 -2.74 -24.81 7.50
CA ASN A 172 -2.16 -26.17 7.50
C ASN A 172 -2.00 -26.76 6.09
N ARG A 173 -2.72 -26.27 5.09
CA ARG A 173 -2.49 -26.60 3.67
C ARG A 173 -1.41 -25.72 3.03
N GLY A 174 -0.82 -24.79 3.78
CA GLY A 174 0.17 -23.84 3.26
C GLY A 174 -0.45 -22.68 2.48
N GLU A 175 -1.75 -22.40 2.63
CA GLU A 175 -2.48 -21.34 1.94
C GLU A 175 -2.52 -20.08 2.82
N PRO A 176 -1.90 -18.95 2.41
CA PRO A 176 -2.06 -17.67 3.10
C PRO A 176 -3.53 -17.24 3.13
N LEU A 177 -4.00 -16.68 4.24
CA LEU A 177 -5.41 -16.32 4.41
C LEU A 177 -5.90 -15.27 3.38
N SER A 178 -5.00 -14.38 2.92
CA SER A 178 -5.30 -13.41 1.86
C SER A 178 -5.64 -14.03 0.50
N SER A 179 -5.28 -15.30 0.26
CA SER A 179 -5.63 -16.03 -0.95
C SER A 179 -6.91 -16.85 -0.83
N THR A 180 -7.55 -16.86 0.34
CA THR A 180 -8.78 -17.61 0.62
C THR A 180 -10.03 -16.73 0.48
N THR A 181 -11.21 -17.37 0.44
CA THR A 181 -12.51 -16.70 0.47
C THR A 181 -13.13 -16.64 1.87
N ILE A 182 -12.36 -16.95 2.92
CA ILE A 182 -12.82 -16.93 4.31
C ILE A 182 -13.08 -15.47 4.72
N ASP A 183 -14.26 -15.18 5.26
CA ASP A 183 -14.54 -13.88 5.86
C ASP A 183 -13.82 -13.76 7.22
N LEU A 184 -12.74 -13.00 7.22
CA LEU A 184 -11.90 -12.79 8.41
C LEU A 184 -12.35 -11.60 9.27
N THR A 185 -13.50 -11.00 8.99
CA THR A 185 -14.01 -9.84 9.73
C THR A 185 -14.12 -10.11 11.24
N LEU A 186 -14.55 -11.32 11.60
CA LEU A 186 -14.67 -11.78 13.00
C LEU A 186 -13.31 -11.98 13.69
N LEU A 187 -12.22 -12.12 12.93
CA LEU A 187 -10.86 -12.36 13.44
C LEU A 187 -9.95 -11.13 13.33
N LYS A 188 -10.49 -9.98 12.95
CA LYS A 188 -9.71 -8.76 12.66
C LYS A 188 -8.84 -8.32 13.84
N GLU A 189 -9.31 -8.51 15.07
CA GLU A 189 -8.57 -8.16 16.29
C GLU A 189 -7.29 -8.99 16.50
N LEU A 190 -7.17 -10.16 15.87
CA LEU A 190 -6.02 -11.04 15.99
C LEU A 190 -4.80 -10.53 15.21
N GLY A 191 -4.99 -9.59 14.28
CA GLY A 191 -3.92 -9.01 13.47
C GLY A 191 -3.14 -10.06 12.69
N LEU A 192 -3.87 -11.03 12.04
CA LEU A 192 -3.28 -12.12 11.29
C LEU A 192 -2.43 -11.59 10.13
N LEU A 193 -1.20 -12.09 10.05
CA LEU A 193 -0.18 -11.61 9.11
C LEU A 193 -0.49 -12.04 7.69
N THR A 194 -0.89 -13.29 7.50
CA THR A 194 -1.23 -13.87 6.19
C THR A 194 -2.58 -13.37 5.64
N ALA A 195 -3.38 -12.69 6.47
CA ALA A 195 -4.61 -12.01 6.04
C ALA A 195 -4.36 -10.66 5.37
N LYS A 196 -3.16 -10.10 5.52
CA LYS A 196 -2.78 -8.82 4.90
C LYS A 196 -2.55 -9.00 3.40
N PRO A 197 -2.87 -7.98 2.57
CA PRO A 197 -2.46 -7.97 1.18
C PRO A 197 -0.94 -8.09 1.05
N ILE A 198 -0.47 -8.99 0.17
CA ILE A 198 0.96 -9.16 -0.14
C ILE A 198 1.21 -8.73 -1.58
N ILE A 199 2.22 -7.89 -1.77
CA ILE A 199 2.74 -7.47 -3.07
C ILE A 199 4.14 -8.07 -3.19
N TYR A 200 4.39 -8.82 -4.24
CA TYR A 200 5.71 -9.41 -4.48
C TYR A 200 6.55 -8.46 -5.34
N VAL A 201 7.68 -8.03 -4.79
CA VAL A 201 8.62 -7.11 -5.46
C VAL A 201 9.83 -7.91 -5.90
N PHE A 202 9.86 -8.29 -7.19
CA PHE A 202 10.99 -8.97 -7.78
C PHE A 202 12.10 -7.95 -8.09
N ASN A 203 13.17 -8.02 -7.31
CA ASN A 203 14.39 -7.28 -7.61
C ASN A 203 15.17 -8.06 -8.67
N VAL A 204 15.23 -7.49 -9.87
CA VAL A 204 15.73 -8.13 -11.09
C VAL A 204 16.88 -7.30 -11.67
N ASP A 205 17.61 -7.89 -12.61
CA ASP A 205 18.52 -7.16 -13.48
C ASP A 205 17.81 -6.63 -14.74
N GLU A 206 18.51 -5.79 -15.53
CA GLU A 206 18.00 -5.22 -16.77
C GLU A 206 17.56 -6.31 -17.78
N ALA A 207 18.27 -7.44 -17.83
CA ALA A 207 17.98 -8.53 -18.76
C ALA A 207 16.61 -9.16 -18.47
N ILE A 208 16.21 -9.27 -17.20
CA ILE A 208 14.88 -9.75 -16.81
C ILE A 208 13.86 -8.62 -16.93
N LEU A 209 14.22 -7.40 -16.54
CA LEU A 209 13.31 -6.25 -16.57
C LEU A 209 12.79 -5.97 -17.99
N THR A 210 13.63 -6.12 -18.99
CA THR A 210 13.30 -5.93 -20.41
C THR A 210 12.71 -7.18 -21.08
N ASN A 211 12.59 -8.33 -20.37
CA ASN A 211 12.10 -9.59 -20.92
C ASN A 211 10.70 -9.95 -20.41
N PRO A 212 9.61 -9.71 -21.21
CA PRO A 212 8.25 -9.98 -20.76
C PRO A 212 7.98 -11.45 -20.42
N ALA A 213 8.62 -12.41 -21.11
CA ALA A 213 8.42 -13.83 -20.86
C ALA A 213 8.96 -14.24 -19.49
N ARG A 214 10.17 -13.76 -19.12
CA ARG A 214 10.75 -14.03 -17.80
C ARG A 214 9.97 -13.37 -16.68
N ARG A 215 9.46 -12.14 -16.89
CA ARG A 215 8.55 -11.48 -15.92
C ARG A 215 7.26 -12.27 -15.73
N ALA A 216 6.67 -12.79 -16.81
CA ALA A 216 5.46 -13.63 -16.73
C ALA A 216 5.70 -14.93 -15.98
N GLU A 217 6.86 -15.61 -16.18
CA GLU A 217 7.23 -16.81 -15.42
C GLU A 217 7.34 -16.52 -13.91
N LEU A 218 8.00 -15.42 -13.54
CA LEU A 218 8.13 -15.01 -12.14
C LEU A 218 6.77 -14.60 -11.53
N ALA A 219 5.97 -13.84 -12.26
CA ALA A 219 4.63 -13.46 -11.82
C ALA A 219 3.72 -14.68 -11.58
N ALA A 220 3.85 -15.73 -12.37
CA ALA A 220 3.10 -16.97 -12.21
C ALA A 220 3.39 -17.68 -10.87
N LEU A 221 4.56 -17.45 -10.25
CA LEU A 221 4.90 -18.04 -8.94
C LEU A 221 4.03 -17.50 -7.81
N VAL A 222 3.46 -16.32 -7.98
CA VAL A 222 2.74 -15.59 -6.91
C VAL A 222 1.27 -15.34 -7.23
N ALA A 223 0.81 -15.74 -8.41
CA ALA A 223 -0.59 -15.57 -8.81
C ALA A 223 -1.55 -16.21 -7.78
N PRO A 224 -2.68 -15.57 -7.42
CA PRO A 224 -3.24 -14.37 -8.03
C PRO A 224 -2.72 -13.03 -7.44
N ALA A 225 -1.72 -13.05 -6.53
CA ALA A 225 -1.14 -11.83 -5.97
C ALA A 225 -0.42 -11.00 -7.05
N GLU A 226 -0.34 -9.69 -6.85
CA GLU A 226 0.31 -8.79 -7.79
C GLU A 226 1.84 -8.83 -7.65
N ALA A 227 2.53 -8.71 -8.79
CA ALA A 227 3.99 -8.69 -8.90
C ALA A 227 4.46 -7.35 -9.45
N VAL A 228 5.47 -6.77 -8.82
CA VAL A 228 6.22 -5.59 -9.28
C VAL A 228 7.63 -6.05 -9.66
N PHE A 229 8.15 -5.55 -10.77
CA PHE A 229 9.51 -5.82 -11.23
C PHE A 229 10.28 -4.52 -11.24
N LEU A 230 11.42 -4.49 -10.56
CA LEU A 230 12.30 -3.33 -10.51
C LEU A 230 13.77 -3.76 -10.36
N ASP A 231 14.68 -2.90 -10.75
CA ASP A 231 16.08 -2.97 -10.37
C ASP A 231 16.32 -1.95 -9.25
N ALA A 232 16.64 -2.42 -8.05
CA ALA A 232 16.82 -1.54 -6.90
C ALA A 232 17.99 -0.56 -7.04
N LYS A 233 19.02 -0.87 -7.87
CA LYS A 233 20.11 0.04 -8.18
C LYS A 233 19.60 1.18 -9.06
N VAL A 234 18.88 0.84 -10.14
CA VAL A 234 18.26 1.82 -11.05
C VAL A 234 17.27 2.72 -10.29
N GLU A 235 16.43 2.16 -9.44
CA GLU A 235 15.52 2.97 -8.60
C GLU A 235 16.29 3.98 -7.73
N SER A 236 17.45 3.60 -7.21
CA SER A 236 18.30 4.53 -6.44
C SER A 236 18.92 5.63 -7.28
N GLU A 237 19.21 5.39 -8.56
CA GLU A 237 19.74 6.36 -9.50
C GLU A 237 18.66 7.33 -9.99
N LEU A 238 17.44 6.83 -10.28
CA LEU A 238 16.31 7.63 -10.74
C LEU A 238 15.98 8.80 -9.81
N VAL A 239 16.15 8.61 -8.50
CA VAL A 239 15.87 9.67 -7.50
C VAL A 239 16.83 10.86 -7.63
N ASP A 240 18.04 10.63 -8.10
CA ASP A 240 19.07 11.66 -8.21
C ASP A 240 19.01 12.40 -9.59
N LEU A 241 18.14 11.94 -10.52
CA LEU A 241 18.00 12.51 -11.88
C LEU A 241 16.93 13.60 -11.96
N ALA A 242 17.10 14.51 -12.91
CA ALA A 242 16.01 15.41 -13.28
C ALA A 242 14.84 14.62 -13.92
N PRO A 243 13.57 15.09 -13.80
CA PRO A 243 12.40 14.33 -14.30
C PRO A 243 12.49 13.92 -15.77
N ALA A 244 13.08 14.75 -16.63
CA ALA A 244 13.25 14.43 -18.05
C ALA A 244 14.30 13.30 -18.26
N GLU A 245 15.41 13.35 -17.54
CA GLU A 245 16.47 12.35 -17.59
C GLU A 245 15.98 11.00 -17.02
N ALA A 246 15.23 11.03 -15.93
CA ALA A 246 14.60 9.85 -15.34
C ALA A 246 13.61 9.19 -16.32
N ALA A 247 12.79 9.97 -17.02
CA ALA A 247 11.87 9.47 -18.05
C ALA A 247 12.61 8.85 -19.24
N GLU A 248 13.72 9.44 -19.67
CA GLU A 248 14.57 8.92 -20.74
C GLU A 248 15.22 7.58 -20.36
N LEU A 249 15.76 7.48 -19.14
CA LEU A 249 16.34 6.24 -18.60
C LEU A 249 15.28 5.13 -18.53
N LEU A 250 14.08 5.40 -17.98
CA LEU A 250 12.99 4.44 -17.94
C LEU A 250 12.57 3.99 -19.34
N ALA A 251 12.42 4.92 -20.28
CA ALA A 251 12.06 4.60 -21.65
C ALA A 251 13.11 3.71 -22.35
N SER A 252 14.39 3.93 -22.08
CA SER A 252 15.48 3.09 -22.62
C SER A 252 15.38 1.63 -22.18
N MET A 253 14.80 1.39 -20.97
CA MET A 253 14.55 0.07 -20.42
C MET A 253 13.13 -0.46 -20.72
N GLY A 254 12.37 0.24 -21.59
CA GLY A 254 11.00 -0.14 -21.95
C GLY A 254 9.99 0.01 -20.80
N GLN A 255 10.30 0.84 -19.79
CA GLN A 255 9.41 1.16 -18.68
C GLN A 255 8.73 2.51 -18.90
N THR A 256 7.49 2.65 -18.42
CA THR A 256 6.72 3.90 -18.50
C THR A 256 6.64 4.64 -17.17
N GLU A 257 6.96 3.96 -16.07
CA GLU A 257 6.97 4.48 -14.70
C GLU A 257 8.04 3.75 -13.88
N SER A 258 8.49 4.33 -12.78
CA SER A 258 9.43 3.67 -11.86
C SER A 258 8.79 2.47 -11.16
N GLY A 259 9.60 1.51 -10.72
CA GLY A 259 9.11 0.38 -9.92
C GLY A 259 8.55 0.83 -8.56
N LEU A 260 9.07 1.92 -7.99
CA LEU A 260 8.54 2.52 -6.76
C LEU A 260 7.16 3.12 -6.96
N ASP A 261 6.90 3.78 -8.09
CA ASP A 261 5.58 4.31 -8.42
C ASP A 261 4.57 3.18 -8.66
N GLN A 262 4.98 2.12 -9.36
CA GLN A 262 4.17 0.91 -9.53
C GLN A 262 3.82 0.28 -8.18
N LEU A 263 4.80 0.14 -7.29
CA LEU A 263 4.60 -0.41 -5.95
C LEU A 263 3.64 0.44 -5.13
N ALA A 264 3.79 1.76 -5.16
CA ALA A 264 2.90 2.68 -4.48
C ALA A 264 1.46 2.57 -5.00
N ARG A 265 1.27 2.55 -6.32
CA ARG A 265 -0.03 2.44 -6.98
C ARG A 265 -0.72 1.10 -6.68
N ILE A 266 0.02 -0.01 -6.75
CA ILE A 266 -0.50 -1.34 -6.45
C ILE A 266 -0.85 -1.45 -4.97
N GLY A 267 0.02 -0.97 -4.08
CA GLY A 267 -0.23 -0.96 -2.64
C GLY A 267 -1.48 -0.15 -2.28
N PHE A 268 -1.63 1.01 -2.88
CA PHE A 268 -2.80 1.87 -2.70
C PHE A 268 -4.11 1.17 -3.10
N LYS A 269 -4.11 0.52 -4.26
CA LYS A 269 -5.24 -0.26 -4.76
C LYS A 269 -5.58 -1.46 -3.85
N ASN A 270 -4.57 -2.23 -3.44
CA ASN A 270 -4.74 -3.45 -2.65
C ASN A 270 -5.24 -3.16 -1.22
N LEU A 271 -4.97 -1.96 -0.71
CA LEU A 271 -5.50 -1.47 0.57
C LEU A 271 -6.95 -0.94 0.46
N GLY A 272 -7.57 -1.02 -0.72
CA GLY A 272 -8.93 -0.50 -0.95
C GLY A 272 -9.01 1.01 -0.78
N LEU A 273 -7.96 1.73 -1.19
CA LEU A 273 -7.88 3.18 -1.11
C LEU A 273 -8.37 3.84 -2.40
N GLN A 274 -8.75 5.09 -2.26
CA GLN A 274 -9.05 6.01 -3.35
C GLN A 274 -8.73 7.44 -2.94
N THR A 275 -8.70 8.36 -3.89
CA THR A 275 -8.45 9.77 -3.63
C THR A 275 -9.65 10.62 -4.02
N TYR A 276 -9.98 11.60 -3.18
CA TYR A 276 -10.70 12.77 -3.63
C TYR A 276 -9.75 13.96 -3.73
N LEU A 277 -10.15 14.98 -4.47
CA LEU A 277 -9.29 16.09 -4.84
C LEU A 277 -9.89 17.41 -4.31
N THR A 278 -9.01 18.27 -3.86
CA THR A 278 -9.35 19.69 -3.57
C THR A 278 -8.44 20.58 -4.38
N ALA A 279 -8.97 21.68 -4.89
CA ALA A 279 -8.18 22.63 -5.66
C ALA A 279 -8.60 24.07 -5.37
N GLY A 280 -7.62 24.94 -5.29
CA GLY A 280 -7.77 26.36 -5.10
C GLY A 280 -6.46 27.10 -5.42
N PRO A 281 -6.41 28.44 -5.29
CA PRO A 281 -5.21 29.21 -5.66
C PRO A 281 -3.93 28.79 -4.91
N LYS A 282 -4.05 28.33 -3.67
CA LYS A 282 -2.89 27.92 -2.86
C LYS A 282 -2.35 26.54 -3.24
N GLU A 283 -3.26 25.59 -3.43
CA GLU A 283 -2.86 24.20 -3.70
C GLU A 283 -3.93 23.41 -4.45
N ALA A 284 -3.46 22.44 -5.24
CA ALA A 284 -4.23 21.28 -5.73
C ALA A 284 -3.72 20.06 -5.00
N ARG A 285 -4.64 19.31 -4.34
CA ARG A 285 -4.25 18.23 -3.42
C ARG A 285 -5.13 17.00 -3.56
N ALA A 286 -4.48 15.83 -3.51
CA ALA A 286 -5.15 14.54 -3.37
C ALA A 286 -5.20 14.11 -1.90
N TRP A 287 -6.36 13.64 -1.48
CA TRP A 287 -6.62 13.18 -0.12
C TRP A 287 -6.96 11.70 -0.14
N THR A 288 -6.23 10.91 0.63
CA THR A 288 -6.44 9.45 0.71
C THR A 288 -7.62 9.13 1.61
N ILE A 289 -8.55 8.33 1.10
CA ILE A 289 -9.68 7.75 1.84
C ILE A 289 -9.84 6.28 1.50
N ARG A 290 -10.57 5.53 2.32
CA ARG A 290 -10.98 4.17 1.98
C ARG A 290 -12.16 4.18 1.01
N GLN A 291 -12.21 3.22 0.11
CA GLN A 291 -13.39 2.99 -0.73
C GLN A 291 -14.61 2.77 0.16
N GLY A 292 -15.76 3.31 -0.24
CA GLY A 292 -17.00 3.23 0.51
C GLY A 292 -17.17 4.28 1.61
N TRP A 293 -16.18 5.14 1.85
CA TRP A 293 -16.32 6.23 2.82
C TRP A 293 -17.31 7.29 2.35
N THR A 294 -18.09 7.81 3.31
CA THR A 294 -19.04 8.90 3.08
C THR A 294 -18.37 10.28 3.14
N ALA A 295 -19.04 11.29 2.61
CA ALA A 295 -18.53 12.66 2.57
C ALA A 295 -18.10 13.21 3.94
N PRO A 296 -18.83 12.99 5.07
CA PRO A 296 -18.35 13.39 6.39
C PRO A 296 -17.05 12.70 6.82
N GLN A 297 -16.91 11.39 6.53
CA GLN A 297 -15.69 10.66 6.84
C GLN A 297 -14.50 11.19 6.02
N ALA A 298 -14.71 11.48 4.74
CA ALA A 298 -13.73 12.10 3.88
C ALA A 298 -13.32 13.52 4.36
N ALA A 299 -14.29 14.33 4.76
CA ALA A 299 -14.04 15.66 5.34
C ALA A 299 -13.17 15.59 6.61
N GLY A 300 -13.32 14.52 7.39
CA GLY A 300 -12.54 14.26 8.60
C GLY A 300 -11.05 14.06 8.36
N VAL A 301 -10.64 13.68 7.14
CA VAL A 301 -9.22 13.56 6.77
C VAL A 301 -8.54 14.93 6.70
N ILE A 302 -9.27 15.97 6.31
CA ILE A 302 -8.75 17.34 6.31
C ILE A 302 -8.62 17.84 7.75
N HIS A 303 -9.70 17.74 8.52
CA HIS A 303 -9.74 18.10 9.93
C HIS A 303 -10.96 17.47 10.63
N THR A 304 -10.81 17.09 11.90
CA THR A 304 -11.92 16.48 12.68
C THR A 304 -13.14 17.39 12.80
N ASP A 305 -12.95 18.70 12.82
CA ASP A 305 -14.05 19.67 12.87
C ASP A 305 -14.89 19.67 11.58
N PHE A 306 -14.26 19.38 10.42
CA PHE A 306 -15.00 19.25 9.17
C PHE A 306 -15.96 18.06 9.20
N GLN A 307 -15.55 16.97 9.85
CA GLN A 307 -16.44 15.82 10.06
C GLN A 307 -17.57 16.13 11.03
N ARG A 308 -17.25 16.76 12.18
CA ARG A 308 -18.23 17.08 13.24
C ARG A 308 -19.26 18.11 12.77
N GLY A 309 -18.79 19.16 12.12
CA GLY A 309 -19.60 20.28 11.65
C GLY A 309 -20.12 20.10 10.22
N PHE A 310 -20.00 18.90 9.61
CA PHE A 310 -20.37 18.68 8.22
C PHE A 310 -21.81 19.06 7.91
N ILE A 311 -22.00 19.92 6.92
CA ILE A 311 -23.31 20.35 6.42
C ILE A 311 -23.60 19.68 5.08
N LYS A 312 -22.72 19.88 4.10
CA LYS A 312 -22.82 19.35 2.72
C LYS A 312 -21.48 19.42 2.03
N ALA A 313 -21.36 18.67 0.93
CA ALA A 313 -20.23 18.73 0.02
C ALA A 313 -20.69 19.25 -1.34
N GLU A 314 -19.95 20.20 -1.88
CA GLU A 314 -20.08 20.65 -3.26
C GLU A 314 -19.11 19.81 -4.09
N ILE A 315 -19.64 18.98 -4.99
CA ILE A 315 -18.86 17.95 -5.69
C ILE A 315 -19.04 18.06 -7.21
N VAL A 316 -17.93 17.99 -7.92
CA VAL A 316 -17.90 17.80 -9.37
C VAL A 316 -16.93 16.67 -9.70
N SER A 317 -17.24 15.83 -10.69
CA SER A 317 -16.25 14.85 -11.15
C SER A 317 -15.08 15.56 -11.85
N PHE A 318 -13.88 14.97 -11.73
CA PHE A 318 -12.69 15.52 -12.41
C PHE A 318 -12.97 15.73 -13.92
N ASP A 319 -13.55 14.74 -14.60
CA ASP A 319 -13.81 14.79 -16.04
C ASP A 319 -14.79 15.89 -16.41
N ASP A 320 -15.89 16.06 -15.65
CA ASP A 320 -16.84 17.15 -15.87
C ASP A 320 -16.19 18.51 -15.65
N LEU A 321 -15.34 18.65 -14.64
CA LEU A 321 -14.64 19.91 -14.38
C LEU A 321 -13.66 20.28 -15.51
N VAL A 322 -12.84 19.34 -15.94
CA VAL A 322 -11.89 19.53 -17.04
C VAL A 322 -12.61 19.86 -18.35
N SER A 323 -13.70 19.14 -18.66
CA SER A 323 -14.49 19.35 -19.89
C SER A 323 -15.14 20.75 -19.92
N ASN A 324 -15.47 21.32 -18.76
CA ASN A 324 -16.04 22.67 -18.65
C ASN A 324 -14.98 23.77 -18.46
N GLY A 325 -13.73 23.43 -18.16
CA GLY A 325 -12.59 24.33 -18.05
C GLY A 325 -12.59 25.24 -16.80
N SER A 326 -13.67 25.30 -16.03
CA SER A 326 -13.74 26.05 -14.77
C SER A 326 -14.90 25.59 -13.88
N MET A 327 -14.79 25.86 -12.58
CA MET A 327 -15.87 25.60 -11.62
C MET A 327 -17.15 26.41 -11.95
N VAL A 328 -16.99 27.64 -12.44
CA VAL A 328 -18.12 28.52 -12.82
C VAL A 328 -18.89 27.93 -14.00
N ALA A 329 -18.17 27.48 -15.02
CA ALA A 329 -18.78 26.85 -16.21
C ALA A 329 -19.42 25.49 -15.84
N ALA A 330 -18.78 24.69 -15.02
CA ALA A 330 -19.35 23.42 -14.55
C ALA A 330 -20.63 23.63 -13.73
N LYS A 331 -20.70 24.69 -12.89
CA LYS A 331 -21.94 25.09 -12.20
C LYS A 331 -23.03 25.50 -13.17
N ALA A 332 -22.71 26.34 -14.15
CA ALA A 332 -23.67 26.78 -15.17
C ALA A 332 -24.20 25.59 -16.03
N ALA A 333 -23.37 24.59 -16.27
CA ALA A 333 -23.72 23.34 -16.95
C ALA A 333 -24.48 22.33 -16.06
N GLY A 334 -24.74 22.65 -14.78
CA GLY A 334 -25.43 21.75 -13.86
C GLY A 334 -24.64 20.49 -13.46
N LYS A 335 -23.29 20.52 -13.61
CA LYS A 335 -22.40 19.40 -13.30
C LYS A 335 -21.94 19.36 -11.84
N VAL A 336 -22.12 20.47 -11.13
CA VAL A 336 -21.79 20.56 -9.70
C VAL A 336 -22.99 20.15 -8.86
N ARG A 337 -22.79 19.16 -8.01
CA ARG A 337 -23.81 18.59 -7.15
C ARG A 337 -23.63 19.01 -5.71
N MET A 338 -24.73 19.15 -4.99
CA MET A 338 -24.73 19.36 -3.54
C MET A 338 -25.11 18.05 -2.88
N GLU A 339 -24.14 17.42 -2.21
CA GLU A 339 -24.30 16.10 -1.62
C GLU A 339 -24.38 16.18 -0.09
N GLY A 340 -25.19 15.31 0.49
CA GLY A 340 -25.40 15.20 1.93
C GLY A 340 -24.50 14.17 2.62
N LYS A 341 -24.85 13.85 3.87
CA LYS A 341 -24.04 12.97 4.75
C LYS A 341 -23.91 11.54 4.23
N GLU A 342 -24.90 11.05 3.49
CA GLU A 342 -24.95 9.67 3.00
C GLU A 342 -24.21 9.47 1.65
N TYR A 343 -23.69 10.55 1.08
CA TYR A 343 -22.97 10.45 -0.18
C TYR A 343 -21.68 9.65 0.00
N VAL A 344 -21.57 8.54 -0.74
CA VAL A 344 -20.37 7.73 -0.81
C VAL A 344 -19.42 8.36 -1.83
N MET A 345 -18.22 8.74 -1.36
CA MET A 345 -17.19 9.37 -2.17
C MET A 345 -16.72 8.46 -3.30
N ARG A 346 -16.41 9.07 -4.44
CA ARG A 346 -15.86 8.39 -5.61
C ARG A 346 -14.43 8.86 -5.87
N ASP A 347 -13.61 7.98 -6.44
CA ASP A 347 -12.26 8.37 -6.86
C ASP A 347 -12.32 9.49 -7.89
N GLY A 348 -11.51 10.54 -7.68
CA GLY A 348 -11.48 11.71 -8.54
C GLY A 348 -12.60 12.73 -8.31
N ASP A 349 -13.44 12.60 -7.30
CA ASP A 349 -14.35 13.68 -6.90
C ASP A 349 -13.55 14.92 -6.52
N VAL A 350 -13.83 16.06 -7.16
CA VAL A 350 -13.30 17.37 -6.79
C VAL A 350 -14.29 18.04 -5.85
N VAL A 351 -13.83 18.38 -4.63
CA VAL A 351 -14.76 18.64 -3.50
C VAL A 351 -14.45 19.96 -2.79
N GLU A 352 -15.51 20.67 -2.42
CA GLU A 352 -15.49 21.73 -1.41
C GLU A 352 -16.47 21.38 -0.28
N PHE A 353 -15.94 21.13 0.92
CA PHE A 353 -16.78 20.84 2.08
C PHE A 353 -17.30 22.11 2.71
N ARG A 354 -18.60 22.13 3.05
CA ARG A 354 -19.27 23.16 3.84
C ARG A 354 -19.54 22.61 5.23
N PHE A 355 -19.02 23.27 6.24
CA PHE A 355 -19.14 22.88 7.63
C PHE A 355 -19.37 24.10 8.52
N ASN A 356 -19.88 23.86 9.72
CA ASN A 356 -20.04 24.87 10.77
C ASN A 356 -19.56 24.25 12.08
N VAL A 357 -18.71 24.98 12.81
CA VAL A 357 -18.13 24.55 14.11
C VAL A 357 -18.61 25.51 15.19
#